data_ad5cc749f70dc2a73b95a8fcee4f6a78
#
_entry.id   ad5cc749f70dc2a73b95a8fcee4f6a78
#
_cell.length_a   1.000
_cell.length_b   1.000
_cell.length_c   1.000
_cell.angle_alpha   90.00
_cell.angle_beta   90.00
_cell.angle_gamma   90.00
#
_symmetry.space_group_name_H-M   'P 1'
#
loop_
_entity.id
_entity.type
_entity.pdbx_description
1 polymer ?
#
loop_
_entity_poly.entity_id
_entity_poly.type
_entity_poly.pdbx_seq_one_letter_code
_entity_poly.pdbx_strand_id
1 'polypeptide(L)'
;MIRRLILLTLAIAVLSASGMAPAAQTAAPKLPDAVTADAKHYTVEFENDIVRVLRVKIGAGEVAPAHAHPAYCAVEITDSSLREGSGGQVSNSKAGQVFCGDALSHGPTNVGKAVAESIVVEFKNRQRAR
;
A
#
# COMPACT_ATOMS: atom_id res chain seq x y z
N MET A 1 7.69 -13.29 84.89
CA MET A 1 8.28 -13.32 83.52
C MET A 1 7.18 -13.72 82.54
N ILE A 2 6.61 -12.73 81.85
CA ILE A 2 5.45 -12.95 80.93
C ILE A 2 6.02 -12.84 79.51
N ARG A 3 6.10 -14.01 78.80
CA ARG A 3 6.47 -14.04 77.38
C ARG A 3 5.28 -13.64 76.53
N ARG A 4 5.37 -12.47 75.90
CA ARG A 4 4.40 -12.03 74.89
C ARG A 4 4.68 -12.75 73.59
N LEU A 5 3.69 -13.54 73.12
CA LEU A 5 3.70 -14.20 71.81
C LEU A 5 3.17 -13.18 70.77
N ILE A 6 4.02 -12.80 69.86
CA ILE A 6 3.61 -11.91 68.73
C ILE A 6 3.14 -12.82 67.58
N LEU A 7 1.84 -12.78 67.31
CA LEU A 7 1.24 -13.41 66.14
C LEU A 7 1.48 -12.52 64.93
N LEU A 8 2.31 -13.01 64.00
CA LEU A 8 2.52 -12.32 62.73
C LEU A 8 1.48 -12.82 61.72
N THR A 9 0.51 -12.01 61.43
CA THR A 9 -0.54 -12.28 60.41
C THR A 9 0.04 -11.98 59.02
N LEU A 10 0.26 -13.01 58.21
CA LEU A 10 0.70 -12.88 56.86
C LEU A 10 -0.51 -12.56 55.96
N ALA A 11 -0.60 -11.33 55.46
CA ALA A 11 -1.63 -10.91 54.51
C ALA A 11 -1.19 -11.34 53.09
N ILE A 12 -1.86 -12.31 52.50
CA ILE A 12 -1.65 -12.73 51.10
C ILE A 12 -2.44 -11.74 50.20
N ALA A 13 -1.73 -10.87 49.51
CA ALA A 13 -2.31 -10.01 48.49
C ALA A 13 -2.51 -10.84 47.20
N VAL A 14 -3.76 -11.14 46.85
CA VAL A 14 -4.12 -11.75 45.58
C VAL A 14 -4.09 -10.69 44.49
N LEU A 15 -3.04 -10.72 43.67
CA LEU A 15 -2.92 -9.83 42.52
C LEU A 15 -3.79 -10.37 41.40
N SER A 16 -4.97 -9.77 41.19
CA SER A 16 -5.85 -10.09 40.07
C SER A 16 -5.24 -9.54 38.78
N ALA A 17 -4.61 -10.39 37.98
CA ALA A 17 -4.17 -10.06 36.65
C ALA A 17 -5.38 -9.94 35.72
N SER A 18 -5.86 -8.71 35.48
CA SER A 18 -6.83 -8.42 34.45
C SER A 18 -6.17 -8.61 33.09
N GLY A 19 -6.38 -9.78 32.48
CA GLY A 19 -5.93 -10.06 31.12
C GLY A 19 -6.67 -9.14 30.14
N MET A 20 -5.98 -8.14 29.62
CA MET A 20 -6.45 -7.41 28.43
C MET A 20 -6.43 -8.39 27.25
N ALA A 21 -7.60 -8.75 26.76
CA ALA A 21 -7.74 -9.48 25.50
C ALA A 21 -7.10 -8.62 24.37
N PRO A 22 -6.29 -9.20 23.49
CA PRO A 22 -5.77 -8.46 22.35
C PRO A 22 -6.96 -7.98 21.51
N ALA A 23 -7.04 -6.68 21.25
CA ALA A 23 -8.00 -6.11 20.32
C ALA A 23 -7.76 -6.76 18.96
N ALA A 24 -8.79 -7.41 18.39
CA ALA A 24 -8.73 -7.95 17.05
C ALA A 24 -8.42 -6.79 16.08
N GLN A 25 -7.21 -6.80 15.51
CA GLN A 25 -6.85 -5.88 14.46
C GLN A 25 -7.66 -6.27 13.22
N THR A 26 -8.72 -5.51 12.93
CA THR A 26 -9.43 -5.60 11.66
C THR A 26 -8.43 -5.21 10.56
N ALA A 27 -8.10 -6.16 9.68
CA ALA A 27 -7.27 -5.88 8.52
C ALA A 27 -7.89 -4.72 7.72
N ALA A 28 -7.07 -3.74 7.33
CA ALA A 28 -7.52 -2.64 6.49
C ALA A 28 -8.19 -3.20 5.21
N PRO A 29 -9.29 -2.61 4.74
CA PRO A 29 -9.97 -3.08 3.54
C PRO A 29 -8.99 -3.07 2.36
N LYS A 30 -8.94 -4.18 1.62
CA LYS A 30 -8.09 -4.30 0.42
C LYS A 30 -8.62 -3.34 -0.64
N LEU A 31 -7.76 -2.44 -1.13
CA LEU A 31 -8.11 -1.55 -2.23
C LEU A 31 -8.42 -2.35 -3.51
N PRO A 32 -9.32 -1.86 -4.37
CA PRO A 32 -9.56 -2.44 -5.69
C PRO A 32 -8.29 -2.35 -6.55
N ASP A 33 -8.21 -3.19 -7.59
CA ASP A 33 -7.16 -3.04 -8.60
C ASP A 33 -7.34 -1.75 -9.41
N ALA A 34 -6.28 -1.32 -10.11
CA ALA A 34 -6.23 -0.04 -10.80
C ALA A 34 -7.37 0.16 -11.83
N VAL A 35 -7.68 -0.86 -12.63
CA VAL A 35 -8.74 -0.76 -13.66
C VAL A 35 -10.12 -0.70 -13.03
N THR A 36 -10.37 -1.48 -11.98
CA THR A 36 -11.64 -1.44 -11.25
C THR A 36 -11.84 -0.11 -10.53
N ALA A 37 -10.77 0.46 -9.96
CA ALA A 37 -10.83 1.74 -9.27
C ALA A 37 -10.98 2.93 -10.22
N ASP A 38 -10.35 2.85 -11.41
CA ASP A 38 -10.16 4.00 -12.28
C ASP A 38 -9.96 3.62 -13.75
N ALA A 39 -11.01 3.15 -14.39
CA ALA A 39 -11.00 2.82 -15.81
C ALA A 39 -10.76 4.04 -16.73
N LYS A 40 -10.81 5.26 -16.20
CA LYS A 40 -10.50 6.49 -16.95
C LYS A 40 -9.00 6.59 -17.25
N HIS A 41 -8.17 6.31 -16.26
CA HIS A 41 -6.73 6.48 -16.37
C HIS A 41 -5.99 5.17 -16.69
N TYR A 42 -6.60 4.00 -16.42
CA TYR A 42 -5.98 2.67 -16.56
C TYR A 42 -6.74 1.82 -17.57
N THR A 43 -6.13 1.58 -18.73
CA THR A 43 -6.71 0.77 -19.80
C THR A 43 -5.92 -0.52 -19.99
N VAL A 44 -6.61 -1.66 -20.03
CA VAL A 44 -5.96 -2.96 -20.34
C VAL A 44 -5.65 -3.00 -21.83
N GLU A 45 -4.38 -3.11 -22.20
CA GLU A 45 -3.92 -3.30 -23.60
C GLU A 45 -3.69 -4.77 -23.93
N PHE A 46 -3.24 -5.55 -22.94
CA PHE A 46 -3.03 -6.98 -23.10
C PHE A 46 -3.20 -7.69 -21.76
N GLU A 47 -3.72 -8.91 -21.81
CA GLU A 47 -3.85 -9.74 -20.60
C GLU A 47 -3.79 -11.23 -20.96
N ASN A 48 -3.08 -12.00 -20.12
CA ASN A 48 -3.06 -13.46 -20.14
C ASN A 48 -2.94 -14.01 -18.70
N ASP A 49 -2.65 -15.30 -18.55
CA ASP A 49 -2.54 -15.92 -17.22
C ASP A 49 -1.30 -15.46 -16.42
N ILE A 50 -0.32 -14.85 -17.06
CA ILE A 50 0.97 -14.48 -16.48
C ILE A 50 1.03 -12.99 -16.18
N VAL A 51 0.60 -12.13 -17.13
CA VAL A 51 0.70 -10.68 -17.05
C VAL A 51 -0.59 -9.98 -17.43
N ARG A 52 -0.77 -8.78 -16.90
CA ARG A 52 -1.70 -7.76 -17.39
C ARG A 52 -0.89 -6.51 -17.75
N VAL A 53 -1.06 -6.02 -18.96
CA VAL A 53 -0.41 -4.81 -19.45
C VAL A 53 -1.40 -3.67 -19.50
N LEU A 54 -1.11 -2.61 -18.77
CA LEU A 54 -1.94 -1.42 -18.68
C LEU A 54 -1.26 -0.26 -19.40
N ARG A 55 -2.03 0.51 -20.15
CA ARG A 55 -1.67 1.87 -20.50
C ARG A 55 -2.27 2.80 -19.44
N VAL A 56 -1.41 3.64 -18.88
CA VAL A 56 -1.77 4.63 -17.87
C VAL A 56 -1.65 6.01 -18.49
N LYS A 57 -2.69 6.84 -18.33
CA LYS A 57 -2.69 8.25 -18.78
C LYS A 57 -3.37 9.12 -17.73
N ILE A 58 -2.58 9.95 -17.05
CA ILE A 58 -3.08 10.89 -16.04
C ILE A 58 -2.82 12.31 -16.55
N GLY A 59 -3.88 13.05 -16.84
CA GLY A 59 -3.80 14.42 -17.32
C GLY A 59 -3.18 15.37 -16.30
N ALA A 60 -2.71 16.54 -16.75
CA ALA A 60 -2.16 17.55 -15.87
C ALA A 60 -3.16 17.97 -14.80
N GLY A 61 -2.79 17.90 -13.53
CA GLY A 61 -3.64 18.20 -12.37
C GLY A 61 -4.63 17.11 -12.00
N GLU A 62 -4.74 16.00 -12.75
CA GLU A 62 -5.65 14.92 -12.44
C GLU A 62 -5.14 14.05 -11.30
N VAL A 63 -6.10 13.47 -10.57
CA VAL A 63 -5.88 12.57 -9.44
C VAL A 63 -6.43 11.19 -9.80
N ALA A 64 -5.61 10.16 -9.73
CA ALA A 64 -6.07 8.79 -9.79
C ALA A 64 -6.56 8.34 -8.40
N PRO A 65 -7.78 7.78 -8.28
CA PRO A 65 -8.25 7.21 -7.03
C PRO A 65 -7.31 6.15 -6.45
N ALA A 66 -7.33 5.98 -5.14
CA ALA A 66 -6.52 4.98 -4.47
C ALA A 66 -6.83 3.56 -4.95
N HIS A 67 -5.81 2.82 -5.35
CA HIS A 67 -5.91 1.47 -5.93
C HIS A 67 -4.68 0.64 -5.57
N ALA A 68 -4.72 -0.64 -5.94
CA ALA A 68 -3.64 -1.58 -5.69
C ALA A 68 -3.11 -2.19 -7.00
N HIS A 69 -1.80 -2.42 -7.04
CA HIS A 69 -1.12 -3.21 -8.07
C HIS A 69 -0.49 -4.45 -7.44
N PRO A 70 -0.44 -5.59 -8.14
CA PRO A 70 0.50 -6.68 -7.80
C PRO A 70 1.94 -6.23 -8.08
N ALA A 71 2.92 -7.14 -7.97
CA ALA A 71 4.27 -6.85 -8.43
C ALA A 71 4.26 -6.45 -9.91
N TYR A 72 5.04 -5.46 -10.29
CA TYR A 72 4.96 -4.84 -11.61
C TYR A 72 6.30 -4.30 -12.10
N CYS A 73 6.37 -4.01 -13.39
CA CYS A 73 7.34 -3.10 -14.00
C CYS A 73 6.58 -2.01 -14.77
N ALA A 74 7.04 -0.77 -14.68
CA ALA A 74 6.52 0.36 -15.43
C ALA A 74 7.58 0.92 -16.37
N VAL A 75 7.17 1.33 -17.56
CA VAL A 75 7.99 2.03 -18.54
C VAL A 75 7.35 3.37 -18.80
N GLU A 76 8.06 4.45 -18.52
CA GLU A 76 7.58 5.81 -18.77
C GLU A 76 7.60 6.11 -20.28
N ILE A 77 6.45 6.54 -20.81
CA ILE A 77 6.32 6.96 -22.21
C ILE A 77 6.57 8.46 -22.34
N THR A 78 6.18 9.24 -21.34
CA THR A 78 6.42 10.69 -21.27
C THR A 78 7.22 11.05 -20.01
N ASP A 79 7.81 12.23 -20.00
CA ASP A 79 8.27 12.83 -18.74
C ASP A 79 7.07 13.03 -17.83
N SER A 80 7.23 12.75 -16.55
CA SER A 80 6.15 12.86 -15.57
C SER A 80 6.60 13.47 -14.25
N SER A 81 5.66 14.05 -13.52
CA SER A 81 5.81 14.53 -12.15
C SER A 81 4.60 14.08 -11.36
N LEU A 82 4.74 13.00 -10.59
CA LEU A 82 3.65 12.40 -9.82
C LEU A 82 3.87 12.62 -8.33
N ARG A 83 2.78 12.94 -7.63
CA ARG A 83 2.76 13.00 -6.16
C ARG A 83 1.91 11.86 -5.63
N GLU A 84 2.43 11.11 -4.67
CA GLU A 84 1.70 10.05 -3.99
C GLU A 84 0.84 10.62 -2.86
N GLY A 85 -0.49 10.48 -3.00
CA GLY A 85 -1.45 11.01 -2.02
C GLY A 85 -1.39 12.54 -1.85
N SER A 86 -2.12 13.06 -0.86
CA SER A 86 -2.31 14.51 -0.66
C SER A 86 -1.10 15.26 -0.06
N GLY A 87 -0.10 14.57 0.46
CA GLY A 87 1.05 15.18 1.13
C GLY A 87 2.38 14.50 0.81
N GLY A 88 2.38 13.55 -0.15
CA GLY A 88 3.56 12.79 -0.53
C GLY A 88 4.61 13.61 -1.29
N GLN A 89 5.79 13.03 -1.40
CA GLN A 89 6.86 13.61 -2.21
C GLN A 89 6.51 13.53 -3.69
N VAL A 90 7.04 14.47 -4.47
CA VAL A 90 6.94 14.43 -5.92
C VAL A 90 8.05 13.58 -6.48
N SER A 91 7.68 12.57 -7.24
CA SER A 91 8.59 11.76 -8.05
C SER A 91 8.62 12.30 -9.47
N ASN A 92 9.81 12.56 -9.99
CA ASN A 92 10.01 13.00 -11.37
C ASN A 92 10.64 11.88 -12.17
N SER A 93 10.05 11.56 -13.30
CA SER A 93 10.51 10.51 -14.19
C SER A 93 10.72 11.04 -15.60
N LYS A 94 11.59 10.39 -16.36
CA LYS A 94 11.88 10.70 -17.76
C LYS A 94 11.35 9.61 -18.68
N ALA A 95 10.92 10.01 -19.87
CA ALA A 95 10.54 9.08 -20.92
C ALA A 95 11.65 8.04 -21.14
N GLY A 96 11.27 6.76 -21.24
CA GLY A 96 12.17 5.61 -21.37
C GLY A 96 12.70 5.05 -20.05
N GLN A 97 12.48 5.69 -18.92
CA GLN A 97 12.84 5.10 -17.61
C GLN A 97 11.98 3.87 -17.30
N VAL A 98 12.59 2.90 -16.63
CA VAL A 98 11.94 1.66 -16.20
C VAL A 98 12.04 1.52 -14.70
N PHE A 99 10.93 1.20 -14.07
CA PHE A 99 10.82 0.90 -12.65
C PHE A 99 10.18 -0.47 -12.45
N CYS A 100 10.71 -1.26 -11.54
CA CYS A 100 10.06 -2.50 -11.13
C CYS A 100 9.94 -2.52 -9.61
N GLY A 101 8.81 -3.01 -9.11
CA GLY A 101 8.53 -3.05 -7.68
C GLY A 101 7.65 -4.23 -7.28
N ASP A 102 7.58 -4.44 -5.98
CA ASP A 102 6.63 -5.36 -5.36
C ASP A 102 5.20 -4.78 -5.41
N ALA A 103 4.23 -5.58 -4.95
CA ALA A 103 2.86 -5.13 -4.83
C ALA A 103 2.77 -3.85 -3.97
N LEU A 104 1.99 -2.88 -4.43
CA LEU A 104 1.78 -1.62 -3.74
C LEU A 104 0.33 -1.14 -3.83
N SER A 105 -0.01 -0.20 -2.97
CA SER A 105 -1.27 0.56 -3.03
C SER A 105 -0.94 2.04 -3.02
N HIS A 106 -1.53 2.80 -3.95
CA HIS A 106 -1.28 4.22 -4.07
C HIS A 106 -2.46 4.97 -4.71
N GLY A 107 -2.32 6.29 -4.86
CA GLY A 107 -3.29 7.16 -5.53
C GLY A 107 -2.55 8.39 -6.04
N PRO A 108 -1.89 8.33 -7.20
CA PRO A 108 -1.04 9.39 -7.68
C PRO A 108 -1.84 10.59 -8.19
N THR A 109 -1.26 11.77 -8.01
CA THR A 109 -1.69 13.03 -8.62
C THR A 109 -0.63 13.48 -9.61
N ASN A 110 -1.01 13.74 -10.86
CA ASN A 110 -0.10 14.37 -11.81
C ASN A 110 0.02 15.88 -11.50
N VAL A 111 1.14 16.26 -10.90
CA VAL A 111 1.46 17.67 -10.58
C VAL A 111 2.27 18.35 -11.69
N GLY A 112 2.55 17.62 -12.77
CA GLY A 112 3.19 18.16 -13.98
C GLY A 112 2.22 18.97 -14.85
N LYS A 113 2.74 19.51 -15.97
CA LYS A 113 1.99 20.37 -16.89
C LYS A 113 1.52 19.63 -18.15
N ALA A 114 1.93 18.38 -18.33
CA ALA A 114 1.58 17.53 -19.45
C ALA A 114 0.99 16.21 -18.96
N VAL A 115 0.44 15.42 -19.86
CA VAL A 115 -0.04 14.06 -19.56
C VAL A 115 1.14 13.20 -19.12
N ALA A 116 1.01 12.56 -17.96
CA ALA A 116 1.88 11.49 -17.54
C ALA A 116 1.39 10.17 -18.17
N GLU A 117 2.18 9.58 -19.06
CA GLU A 117 1.84 8.34 -19.74
C GLU A 117 2.89 7.28 -19.46
N SER A 118 2.44 6.07 -19.10
CA SER A 118 3.31 4.90 -18.89
C SER A 118 2.64 3.61 -19.33
N ILE A 119 3.47 2.58 -19.57
CA ILE A 119 3.03 1.20 -19.69
C ILE A 119 3.40 0.48 -18.41
N VAL A 120 2.42 -0.15 -17.77
CA VAL A 120 2.60 -0.94 -16.56
C VAL A 120 2.36 -2.42 -16.89
N VAL A 121 3.35 -3.25 -16.62
CA VAL A 121 3.24 -4.71 -16.74
C VAL A 121 3.08 -5.28 -15.34
N GLU A 122 1.89 -5.75 -15.01
CA GLU A 122 1.56 -6.39 -13.74
C GLU A 122 1.77 -7.90 -13.84
N PHE A 123 2.40 -8.50 -12.84
CA PHE A 123 2.66 -9.94 -12.76
C PHE A 123 1.58 -10.63 -11.91
N LYS A 124 0.74 -11.45 -12.52
CA LYS A 124 -0.41 -12.09 -11.85
C LYS A 124 -0.04 -13.14 -10.81
N ASN A 125 1.04 -13.90 -11.04
CA ASN A 125 1.41 -15.09 -10.26
C ASN A 125 2.84 -15.04 -9.72
N ARG A 126 3.33 -13.88 -9.30
CA ARG A 126 4.63 -13.84 -8.64
C ARG A 126 4.50 -14.38 -7.21
N GLN A 127 4.51 -15.72 -7.09
CA GLN A 127 4.91 -16.34 -5.84
C GLN A 127 6.37 -15.95 -5.61
N ARG A 128 6.66 -15.38 -4.45
CA ARG A 128 8.04 -15.07 -4.04
C ARG A 128 8.88 -16.32 -4.25
N ALA A 129 9.88 -16.23 -5.11
CA ALA A 129 10.98 -17.19 -5.10
C ALA A 129 11.60 -17.07 -3.70
N ARG A 130 11.48 -18.13 -2.90
CA ARG A 130 12.12 -18.26 -1.59
C ARG A 130 13.61 -18.45 -1.75
#